data_b665e49de38780c31a25845f0b7b2ced
#
_entry.id   b665e49de38780c31a25845f0b7b2ced
#
_cell.length_a   1.000
_cell.length_b   1.000
_cell.length_c   1.000
_cell.angle_alpha   90.00
_cell.angle_beta   90.00
_cell.angle_gamma   90.00
#
_symmetry.space_group_name_H-M   'P 1'
#
loop_
_entity.id
_entity.type
_entity.pdbx_description
1 polymer ?
#
loop_
_entity_poly.entity_id
_entity_poly.type
_entity_poly.pdbx_seq_one_letter_code
_entity_poly.pdbx_strand_id
1 'polypeptide(L)'
;MFKKNKMTIGELKKQVENIDFGVVIEYIDTHYDFVPTSFKNGNLFNEAGQNNGSCKIFYFAKLNNFTPQETLHLFGNYYRKEVLENPRGTDHQNIRNFIQFGWEGISFYGNALMEK
;
A
#
# COMPACT_ATOMS: atom_id res chain seq x y z
N MET A 1 -24.46 -6.36 -5.25
CA MET A 1 -23.85 -6.13 -5.56
C MET A 1 -22.99 -5.36 -5.46
N PHE A 2 -21.99 -5.22 -5.36
CA PHE A 2 -21.27 -4.63 -5.10
C PHE A 2 -20.44 -4.08 -5.87
N LYS A 3 -20.33 -3.11 -6.07
CA LYS A 3 -19.76 -2.30 -7.01
C LYS A 3 -18.37 -1.93 -6.78
N LYS A 4 -17.94 -1.68 -5.57
CA LYS A 4 -16.56 -1.31 -5.32
C LYS A 4 -15.61 -2.45 -5.64
N ASN A 5 -16.08 -3.69 -5.60
CA ASN A 5 -15.25 -4.82 -5.96
C ASN A 5 -15.10 -4.98 -7.46
N LYS A 6 -15.85 -4.22 -8.22
CA LYS A 6 -15.79 -4.27 -9.67
C LYS A 6 -15.13 -3.04 -10.27
N MET A 7 -14.58 -2.20 -9.41
CA MET A 7 -13.87 -1.01 -9.83
C MET A 7 -12.65 -1.41 -10.67
N THR A 8 -12.37 -0.64 -11.71
CA THR A 8 -11.14 -0.85 -12.47
C THR A 8 -9.99 -0.13 -11.78
N ILE A 9 -8.78 -0.48 -12.17
CA ILE A 9 -7.59 0.20 -11.63
C ILE A 9 -7.65 1.69 -11.96
N GLY A 10 -8.11 2.05 -13.16
CA GLY A 10 -8.23 3.47 -13.52
C GLY A 10 -9.22 4.20 -12.64
N GLU A 11 -10.35 3.56 -12.33
CA GLU A 11 -11.34 4.15 -11.43
C GLU A 11 -10.78 4.31 -10.02
N LEU A 12 -10.02 3.33 -9.57
CA LEU A 12 -9.40 3.41 -8.26
C LEU A 12 -8.42 4.58 -8.20
N LYS A 13 -7.60 4.75 -9.23
CA LYS A 13 -6.64 5.84 -9.27
C LYS A 13 -7.31 7.21 -9.19
N LYS A 14 -8.50 7.36 -9.77
CA LYS A 14 -9.21 8.63 -9.74
C LYS A 14 -9.71 9.01 -8.37
N GLN A 15 -9.80 8.05 -7.45
CA GLN A 15 -10.36 8.25 -6.12
C GLN A 15 -9.34 8.18 -5.00
N VAL A 16 -8.06 8.02 -5.31
CA VAL A 16 -7.08 7.72 -4.25
C VAL A 16 -7.07 8.79 -3.16
N GLU A 17 -7.33 10.04 -3.50
CA GLU A 17 -7.27 11.10 -2.51
C GLU A 17 -8.38 11.02 -1.47
N ASN A 18 -9.41 10.22 -1.73
CA ASN A 18 -10.54 10.09 -0.82
C ASN A 18 -10.85 8.67 -0.41
N ILE A 19 -10.03 7.70 -0.85
CA ILE A 19 -10.33 6.31 -0.61
C ILE A 19 -9.89 5.89 0.79
N ASP A 20 -10.60 4.95 1.39
CA ASP A 20 -10.25 4.42 2.70
C ASP A 20 -9.33 3.23 2.56
N PHE A 21 -8.42 3.08 3.53
CA PHE A 21 -7.49 1.96 3.55
C PHE A 21 -8.22 0.62 3.47
N GLY A 22 -9.31 0.47 4.25
CA GLY A 22 -10.07 -0.78 4.25
C GLY A 22 -10.65 -1.14 2.91
N VAL A 23 -11.09 -0.13 2.14
CA VAL A 23 -11.62 -0.36 0.80
C VAL A 23 -10.52 -0.85 -0.13
N VAL A 24 -9.32 -0.30 0.00
CA VAL A 24 -8.19 -0.74 -0.83
C VAL A 24 -7.82 -2.18 -0.50
N ILE A 25 -7.73 -2.51 0.78
CA ILE A 25 -7.41 -3.88 1.21
C ILE A 25 -8.47 -4.85 0.68
N GLU A 26 -9.75 -4.48 0.77
CA GLU A 26 -10.82 -5.33 0.26
C GLU A 26 -10.68 -5.54 -1.25
N TYR A 27 -10.34 -4.49 -1.98
CA TYR A 27 -10.12 -4.59 -3.41
C TYR A 27 -8.99 -5.57 -3.71
N ILE A 28 -7.88 -5.43 -2.99
CA ILE A 28 -6.73 -6.30 -3.20
C ILE A 28 -7.10 -7.76 -2.90
N ASP A 29 -7.77 -7.99 -1.77
CA ASP A 29 -8.12 -9.36 -1.37
C ASP A 29 -9.13 -9.98 -2.31
N THR A 30 -9.94 -9.18 -2.97
CA THR A 30 -10.91 -9.67 -3.94
C THR A 30 -10.24 -10.12 -5.22
N HIS A 31 -9.20 -9.41 -5.65
CA HIS A 31 -8.59 -9.63 -6.96
C HIS A 31 -7.29 -10.42 -6.93
N TYR A 32 -6.69 -10.61 -5.76
CA TYR A 32 -5.39 -11.26 -5.66
C TYR A 32 -5.36 -12.26 -4.51
N ASP A 33 -4.54 -13.28 -4.68
CA ASP A 33 -4.15 -14.16 -3.57
C ASP A 33 -2.88 -13.59 -2.95
N PHE A 34 -2.88 -13.49 -1.63
CA PHE A 34 -1.76 -12.90 -0.90
C PHE A 34 -0.91 -13.98 -0.23
N VAL A 35 0.40 -13.86 -0.38
CA VAL A 35 1.36 -14.70 0.34
C VAL A 35 2.23 -13.76 1.17
N PRO A 36 2.25 -13.92 2.49
CA PRO A 36 3.13 -13.08 3.32
C PRO A 36 4.57 -13.14 2.81
N THR A 37 5.14 -11.97 2.58
CA THR A 37 6.43 -11.85 1.90
C THR A 37 7.25 -10.78 2.61
N SER A 38 8.52 -11.06 2.83
CA SER A 38 9.40 -10.06 3.42
C SER A 38 9.73 -9.00 2.38
N PHE A 39 9.95 -7.79 2.86
CA PHE A 39 10.30 -6.69 1.97
C PHE A 39 11.09 -5.63 2.73
N LYS A 40 11.89 -4.90 1.99
CA LYS A 40 12.68 -3.81 2.51
C LYS A 40 12.06 -2.49 2.07
N ASN A 41 12.07 -1.52 2.95
CA ASN A 41 11.51 -0.20 2.66
C ASN A 41 12.48 0.84 3.23
N GLY A 42 13.35 1.37 2.37
CA GLY A 42 14.42 2.21 2.83
C GLY A 42 15.36 1.42 3.74
N ASN A 43 15.51 1.86 4.96
CA ASN A 43 16.35 1.16 5.94
C ASN A 43 15.54 0.23 6.86
N LEU A 44 14.28 0.02 6.57
CA LEU A 44 13.40 -0.81 7.39
C LEU A 44 13.18 -2.14 6.70
N PHE A 45 13.51 -3.23 7.41
CA PHE A 45 13.24 -4.57 6.90
C PHE A 45 11.99 -5.12 7.58
N ASN A 46 11.06 -5.61 6.77
CA ASN A 46 9.81 -6.20 7.24
C ASN A 46 9.84 -7.69 6.96
N GLU A 47 9.76 -8.50 8.01
CA GLU A 47 9.74 -9.95 7.83
C GLU A 47 8.37 -10.40 7.32
N ALA A 48 8.36 -11.52 6.62
CA ALA A 48 7.11 -12.09 6.13
C ALA A 48 6.13 -12.24 7.29
N GLY A 49 4.94 -11.73 7.11
CA GLY A 49 3.91 -11.76 8.14
C GLY A 49 3.85 -10.51 8.99
N GLN A 50 4.90 -9.69 8.96
CA GLN A 50 4.86 -8.39 9.61
C GLN A 50 4.34 -7.36 8.64
N ASN A 51 3.47 -6.47 9.13
CA ASN A 51 2.97 -5.38 8.31
C ASN A 51 2.35 -5.84 7.00
N ASN A 52 1.50 -6.86 7.08
CA ASN A 52 0.86 -7.43 5.89
C ASN A 52 0.08 -6.39 5.08
N GLY A 53 -0.56 -5.44 5.76
CA GLY A 53 -1.29 -4.39 5.05
C GLY A 53 -0.37 -3.56 4.18
N SER A 54 0.76 -3.15 4.72
CA SER A 54 1.76 -2.39 3.95
C SER A 54 2.30 -3.21 2.79
N CYS A 55 2.56 -4.49 3.04
CA CYS A 55 3.05 -5.39 2.01
C CYS A 55 2.08 -5.45 0.83
N LYS A 56 0.79 -5.62 1.13
CA LYS A 56 -0.25 -5.66 0.10
C LYS A 56 -0.30 -4.36 -0.68
N ILE A 57 -0.32 -3.23 0.03
CA ILE A 57 -0.44 -1.91 -0.61
C ILE A 57 0.75 -1.66 -1.53
N PHE A 58 1.96 -1.85 -1.03
CA PHE A 58 3.14 -1.56 -1.86
C PHE A 58 3.25 -2.49 -3.05
N TYR A 59 3.00 -3.78 -2.84
CA TYR A 59 3.10 -4.73 -3.95
C TYR A 59 2.05 -4.43 -5.01
N PHE A 60 0.81 -4.17 -4.58
CA PHE A 60 -0.29 -3.84 -5.47
C PHE A 60 0.02 -2.58 -6.27
N ALA A 61 0.49 -1.55 -5.60
CA ALA A 61 0.76 -0.27 -6.24
C ALA A 61 1.91 -0.40 -7.23
N LYS A 62 2.95 -1.14 -6.88
CA LYS A 62 4.07 -1.33 -7.79
C LYS A 62 3.65 -2.12 -9.02
N LEU A 63 2.86 -3.16 -8.82
CA LEU A 63 2.37 -4.01 -9.89
C LEU A 63 1.53 -3.22 -10.90
N ASN A 64 0.81 -2.22 -10.43
CA ASN A 64 -0.12 -1.46 -11.25
C ASN A 64 0.40 -0.05 -11.58
N ASN A 65 1.68 0.18 -11.36
CA ASN A 65 2.36 1.42 -11.77
C ASN A 65 1.79 2.68 -11.14
N PHE A 66 1.46 2.61 -9.85
CA PHE A 66 1.04 3.79 -9.10
C PHE A 66 2.25 4.66 -8.83
N THR A 67 2.05 5.98 -8.89
CA THR A 67 3.10 6.90 -8.47
C THR A 67 3.29 6.82 -6.96
N PRO A 68 4.42 7.32 -6.43
CA PRO A 68 4.57 7.36 -4.98
C PRO A 68 3.44 8.10 -4.28
N GLN A 69 2.99 9.22 -4.83
CA GLN A 69 1.91 9.99 -4.21
C GLN A 69 0.60 9.23 -4.22
N GLU A 70 0.27 8.60 -5.34
CA GLU A 70 -0.94 7.77 -5.41
C GLU A 70 -0.85 6.63 -4.39
N THR A 71 0.32 6.02 -4.29
CA THR A 71 0.54 4.90 -3.37
C THR A 71 0.32 5.33 -1.91
N LEU A 72 0.83 6.49 -1.53
CA LEU A 72 0.65 6.99 -0.18
C LEU A 72 -0.83 7.16 0.16
N HIS A 73 -1.62 7.67 -0.78
CA HIS A 73 -3.04 7.85 -0.55
C HIS A 73 -3.80 6.53 -0.34
N LEU A 74 -3.25 5.42 -0.85
CA LEU A 74 -3.89 4.12 -0.63
C LEU A 74 -3.91 3.72 0.84
N PHE A 75 -3.06 4.34 1.67
CA PHE A 75 -3.07 4.10 3.10
C PHE A 75 -4.19 4.86 3.81
N GLY A 76 -4.94 5.68 3.09
CA GLY A 76 -6.09 6.39 3.64
C GLY A 76 -5.70 7.33 4.77
N ASN A 77 -6.48 7.31 5.84
CA ASN A 77 -6.25 8.23 6.95
C ASN A 77 -4.99 7.91 7.76
N TYR A 78 -4.44 6.71 7.64
CA TYR A 78 -3.14 6.44 8.23
C TYR A 78 -2.11 7.42 7.67
N TYR A 79 -2.20 7.72 6.39
CA TYR A 79 -1.31 8.68 5.75
C TYR A 79 -1.85 10.11 5.89
N ARG A 80 -3.08 10.35 5.44
CA ARG A 80 -3.60 11.70 5.33
C ARG A 80 -3.80 12.41 6.67
N LYS A 81 -4.06 11.63 7.73
CA LYS A 81 -4.26 12.22 9.05
C LYS A 81 -3.14 11.87 10.00
N GLU A 82 -2.88 10.58 10.20
CA GLU A 82 -1.97 10.19 11.28
C GLU A 82 -0.52 10.51 10.98
N VAL A 83 -0.12 10.46 9.73
CA VAL A 83 1.25 10.80 9.36
C VAL A 83 1.40 12.27 9.01
N LEU A 84 0.54 12.77 8.11
CA LEU A 84 0.69 14.15 7.65
C LEU A 84 0.45 15.17 8.75
N GLU A 85 -0.44 14.87 9.70
CA GLU A 85 -0.70 15.78 10.80
C GLU A 85 0.28 15.60 11.95
N ASN A 86 1.15 14.60 11.88
CA ASN A 86 2.17 14.35 12.89
C ASN A 86 3.51 14.08 12.20
N PRO A 87 4.08 15.08 11.56
CA PRO A 87 5.29 14.86 10.74
C PRO A 87 6.49 14.37 11.55
N ARG A 88 6.48 14.58 12.88
CA ARG A 88 7.58 14.12 13.72
C ARG A 88 7.25 12.84 14.49
N GLY A 89 6.10 12.21 14.18
CA GLY A 89 5.73 10.99 14.85
C GLY A 89 6.65 9.84 14.50
N THR A 90 6.56 8.78 15.30
CA THR A 90 7.39 7.60 15.10
C THR A 90 6.59 6.36 14.72
N ASP A 91 5.27 6.48 14.64
CA ASP A 91 4.41 5.40 14.20
C ASP A 91 4.38 5.32 12.67
N HIS A 92 3.77 4.28 12.14
CA HIS A 92 3.57 4.10 10.69
C HIS A 92 4.89 4.23 9.92
N GLN A 93 5.91 3.54 10.39
CA GLN A 93 7.25 3.67 9.83
C GLN A 93 7.32 3.33 8.35
N ASN A 94 6.49 2.39 7.88
CA ASN A 94 6.50 2.07 6.45
C ASN A 94 6.01 3.23 5.60
N ILE A 95 5.00 3.96 6.08
CA ILE A 95 4.53 5.13 5.35
C ILE A 95 5.61 6.21 5.36
N ARG A 96 6.20 6.47 6.53
CA ARG A 96 7.21 7.52 6.69
C ARG A 96 8.46 7.21 5.87
N ASN A 97 8.88 5.96 5.85
CA ASN A 97 10.03 5.57 5.04
C ASN A 97 9.73 5.72 3.55
N PHE A 98 8.53 5.38 3.12
CA PHE A 98 8.18 5.52 1.72
C PHE A 98 8.12 6.98 1.29
N ILE A 99 7.67 7.88 2.18
CA ILE A 99 7.72 9.31 1.89
C ILE A 99 9.16 9.72 1.59
N GLN A 100 10.10 9.20 2.36
CA GLN A 100 11.50 9.59 2.26
C GLN A 100 12.22 8.93 1.08
N PHE A 101 12.01 7.64 0.88
CA PHE A 101 12.81 6.86 -0.06
C PHE A 101 12.09 6.49 -1.35
N GLY A 102 10.77 6.54 -1.38
CA GLY A 102 10.00 6.22 -2.58
C GLY A 102 10.18 4.79 -3.05
N TRP A 103 9.91 4.58 -4.33
CA TRP A 103 10.01 3.24 -4.91
C TRP A 103 11.43 2.70 -4.91
N GLU A 104 12.43 3.57 -4.95
CA GLU A 104 13.82 3.11 -4.93
C GLU A 104 14.16 2.39 -3.63
N GLY A 105 13.44 2.69 -2.56
CA GLY A 105 13.66 2.03 -1.28
C GLY A 105 12.95 0.71 -1.12
N ILE A 106 12.07 0.34 -2.04
CA ILE A 106 11.25 -0.87 -1.91
C ILE A 106 11.89 -2.03 -2.64
N SER A 107 12.06 -3.14 -1.92
CA SER A 107 12.54 -4.40 -2.53
C SER A 107 11.76 -5.54 -1.90
N PHE A 108 11.14 -6.38 -2.74
CA PHE A 108 10.42 -7.56 -2.29
C PHE A 108 11.27 -8.80 -2.49
N TYR A 109 11.17 -9.72 -1.53
CA TYR A 109 11.93 -10.97 -1.59
C TYR A 109 11.07 -12.15 -2.06
N GLY A 110 10.01 -11.85 -2.77
CA GLY A 110 9.11 -12.87 -3.32
C GLY A 110 7.93 -12.20 -3.99
N ASN A 111 6.98 -13.00 -4.41
CA ASN A 111 5.76 -12.53 -5.07
C ASN A 111 4.63 -12.52 -4.05
N ALA A 112 4.29 -11.34 -3.57
CA ALA A 112 3.29 -11.20 -2.51
C ALA A 112 1.87 -11.35 -3.03
N LEU A 113 1.60 -10.92 -4.24
CA LEU A 113 0.26 -10.97 -4.82
C LEU A 113 0.27 -11.69 -6.16
N MET A 114 -0.74 -12.53 -6.36
CA MET A 114 -0.96 -13.19 -7.64
C MET A 114 -2.42 -13.01 -8.01
N GLU A 115 -2.68 -12.63 -9.24
CA GLU A 115 -4.07 -12.46 -9.69
C GLU A 115 -4.85 -13.75 -9.57
N LYS A 116 -6.08 -13.63 -9.10
CA LYS A 116 -6.98 -14.77 -9.01
C LYS A 116 -7.47 -15.20 -10.36
#